data_027b83e84bdb542eee732cff5068c610
#
_entry.id   027b83e84bdb542eee732cff5068c610
#
_cell.length_a   1.000
_cell.length_b   1.000
_cell.length_c   1.000
_cell.angle_alpha   90.00
_cell.angle_beta   90.00
_cell.angle_gamma   90.00
#
_symmetry.space_group_name_H-M   'P 1'
#
loop_
_entity.id
_entity.type
_entity.pdbx_description
1 polymer ?
#
loop_
_entity_poly.entity_id
_entity_poly.type
_entity_poly.pdbx_seq_one_letter_code
_entity_poly.pdbx_strand_id
1 'polypeptide(L)'
;METSFLELRCKEVVNVVDGRRLGHIVDVVFNLENGCMLGVVVPGEKNFWNVFKGGMELFIGISQIVKVGEDAVLVELFSNANPNQPYIMGVNSKKKDK
;
A
#
# COMPACT_ATOMS: atom_id res chain seq x y z
N MET A 1 -10.91 13.98 9.05
CA MET A 1 -9.61 13.87 9.69
C MET A 1 -8.53 14.40 8.78
N GLU A 2 -7.65 15.17 9.29
CA GLU A 2 -6.55 15.70 8.51
C GLU A 2 -5.27 15.00 8.87
N THR A 3 -4.41 14.81 7.90
CA THR A 3 -3.13 14.20 8.18
C THR A 3 -2.13 14.72 7.14
N SER A 4 -0.88 14.41 7.32
CA SER A 4 0.16 14.81 6.41
C SER A 4 1.00 13.61 6.05
N PHE A 5 1.83 13.75 5.03
CA PHE A 5 2.72 12.66 4.66
C PHE A 5 3.69 12.37 5.80
N LEU A 6 4.16 13.39 6.48
CA LEU A 6 5.09 13.16 7.57
C LEU A 6 4.45 12.34 8.69
N GLU A 7 3.18 12.57 8.94
CA GLU A 7 2.49 11.80 9.96
C GLU A 7 2.24 10.38 9.48
N LEU A 8 1.84 10.24 8.23
CA LEU A 8 1.56 8.91 7.70
C LEU A 8 2.80 8.05 7.66
N ARG A 9 3.93 8.61 7.30
CA ARG A 9 5.12 7.79 7.15
C ARG A 9 5.67 7.29 8.48
N CYS A 10 5.22 7.87 9.57
CA CYS A 10 5.63 7.39 10.88
C CYS A 10 4.83 6.19 11.35
N LYS A 11 3.76 5.86 10.64
CA LYS A 11 2.89 4.78 11.05
C LYS A 11 3.20 3.53 10.27
N GLU A 12 2.98 2.40 10.88
CA GLU A 12 3.22 1.15 10.22
C GLU A 12 1.97 0.70 9.50
N VAL A 13 2.11 0.18 8.30
CA VAL A 13 0.97 -0.28 7.52
C VAL A 13 0.78 -1.77 7.79
N VAL A 14 -0.44 -2.14 8.17
CA VAL A 14 -0.76 -3.52 8.52
C VAL A 14 -1.95 -3.97 7.70
N ASN A 15 -1.80 -5.11 7.07
CA ASN A 15 -2.90 -5.71 6.32
C ASN A 15 -3.76 -6.50 7.29
N VAL A 16 -5.00 -6.05 7.51
CA VAL A 16 -5.86 -6.70 8.49
C VAL A 16 -6.35 -8.05 8.04
N VAL A 17 -6.26 -8.37 6.77
CA VAL A 17 -6.74 -9.65 6.29
C VAL A 17 -5.84 -10.78 6.76
N ASP A 18 -4.53 -10.58 6.73
CA ASP A 18 -3.61 -11.64 7.10
C ASP A 18 -2.65 -11.23 8.23
N GLY A 19 -2.77 -10.02 8.73
CA GLY A 19 -1.93 -9.58 9.83
C GLY A 19 -0.51 -9.20 9.44
N ARG A 20 -0.22 -9.13 8.15
CA ARG A 20 1.15 -8.83 7.74
C ARG A 20 1.47 -7.37 7.90
N ARG A 21 2.69 -7.11 8.29
CA ARG A 21 3.17 -5.76 8.46
C ARG A 21 3.95 -5.39 7.21
N LEU A 22 3.50 -4.35 6.54
CA LEU A 22 4.02 -4.01 5.23
C LEU A 22 5.05 -2.90 5.26
N GLY A 23 5.39 -2.43 6.43
CA GLY A 23 6.39 -1.38 6.55
C GLY A 23 5.75 -0.03 6.60
N HIS A 24 6.57 0.98 6.43
CA HIS A 24 6.11 2.36 6.52
C HIS A 24 5.90 2.93 5.14
N ILE A 25 5.00 3.89 5.03
CA ILE A 25 4.71 4.51 3.75
C ILE A 25 5.94 5.25 3.27
N VAL A 26 6.33 4.99 2.04
CA VAL A 26 7.49 5.61 1.44
C VAL A 26 7.11 6.64 0.37
N ASP A 27 5.87 6.62 -0.08
CA ASP A 27 5.45 7.58 -1.08
C ASP A 27 3.93 7.69 -1.09
N VAL A 28 3.43 8.78 -1.62
CA VAL A 28 2.00 9.02 -1.75
C VAL A 28 1.75 9.45 -3.18
N VAL A 29 0.71 8.92 -3.78
CA VAL A 29 0.38 9.20 -5.17
C VAL A 29 -0.86 10.06 -5.22
N PHE A 30 -0.80 11.16 -5.92
CA PHE A 30 -1.90 12.11 -6.03
C PHE A 30 -2.34 12.28 -7.45
N ASN A 31 -3.59 12.66 -7.61
CA ASN A 31 -4.09 13.14 -8.88
C ASN A 31 -4.08 14.67 -8.78
N LEU A 32 -3.21 15.32 -9.54
CA LEU A 32 -3.08 16.76 -9.41
C LEU A 32 -4.24 17.53 -10.00
N GLU A 33 -5.00 16.90 -10.86
CA GLU A 33 -6.12 17.60 -11.47
C GLU A 33 -7.22 17.86 -10.46
N ASN A 34 -7.44 16.95 -9.55
CA ASN A 34 -8.50 17.14 -8.57
C ASN A 34 -7.97 17.20 -7.14
N GLY A 35 -6.66 17.05 -6.97
CA GLY A 35 -6.07 17.14 -5.64
C GLY A 35 -6.31 15.96 -4.75
N CYS A 36 -6.80 14.85 -5.28
CA CYS A 36 -7.12 13.72 -4.44
C CYS A 36 -5.95 12.75 -4.36
N MET A 37 -5.82 12.12 -3.20
CA MET A 37 -4.82 11.09 -3.03
C MET A 37 -5.33 9.81 -3.64
N LEU A 38 -4.53 9.18 -4.49
CA LEU A 38 -4.91 7.93 -5.10
C LEU A 38 -4.50 6.74 -4.24
N GLY A 39 -3.45 6.86 -3.50
CA GLY A 39 -3.00 5.78 -2.66
C GLY A 39 -1.62 6.03 -2.12
N VAL A 40 -1.07 5.01 -1.50
CA VAL A 40 0.24 5.09 -0.86
C VAL A 40 1.09 3.95 -1.35
N VAL A 41 2.39 4.08 -1.16
CA VAL A 41 3.34 3.06 -1.56
C VAL A 41 4.10 2.61 -0.33
N VAL A 42 4.23 1.31 -0.17
CA VAL A 42 4.98 0.72 0.94
C VAL A 42 5.99 -0.27 0.41
N PRO A 43 7.01 -0.59 1.18
CA PRO A 43 8.01 -1.55 0.71
C PRO A 43 7.51 -2.98 0.71
N GLY A 44 6.52 -3.30 1.54
CA GLY A 44 6.07 -4.67 1.63
C GLY A 44 6.89 -5.46 2.61
N GLU A 45 6.50 -6.71 2.78
CA GLU A 45 7.21 -7.58 3.67
C GLU A 45 8.50 -8.03 3.06
N LYS A 46 9.46 -8.36 3.89
CA LYS A 46 10.70 -8.85 3.39
C LYS A 46 10.56 -10.06 2.53
N ASN A 47 9.65 -10.91 2.83
CA ASN A 47 9.47 -12.11 2.04
C ASN A 47 9.05 -11.79 0.63
N PHE A 48 8.37 -10.68 0.44
CA PHE A 48 7.96 -10.30 -0.89
C PHE A 48 9.19 -9.88 -1.68
N TRP A 49 10.17 -9.32 -1.03
CA TRP A 49 11.35 -8.88 -1.74
C TRP A 49 12.10 -10.05 -2.31
N ASN A 50 12.03 -11.18 -1.66
CA ASN A 50 12.69 -12.35 -2.20
C ASN A 50 11.99 -12.81 -3.47
N VAL A 51 10.69 -12.56 -3.56
CA VAL A 51 9.95 -12.96 -4.73
C VAL A 51 10.10 -11.94 -5.83
N PHE A 52 10.04 -10.67 -5.46
CA PHE A 52 10.13 -9.62 -6.44
C PHE A 52 11.52 -9.05 -6.43
N LYS A 53 12.34 -9.53 -7.27
CA LYS A 53 13.63 -9.01 -7.32
C LYS A 53 13.60 -7.63 -7.79
N GLY A 54 14.47 -6.82 -7.48
CA GLY A 54 14.54 -5.48 -7.96
C GLY A 54 13.84 -4.47 -7.09
N GLY A 55 13.33 -4.89 -5.99
CA GLY A 55 12.78 -3.97 -5.02
C GLY A 55 11.50 -3.30 -5.42
N MET A 56 10.62 -4.02 -6.05
CA MET A 56 9.34 -3.45 -6.39
C MET A 56 8.55 -3.18 -5.16
N GLU A 57 7.94 -2.01 -5.11
CA GLU A 57 7.13 -1.61 -3.98
C GLU A 57 5.68 -1.92 -4.21
N LEU A 58 4.92 -1.93 -3.13
CA LEU A 58 3.51 -2.19 -3.21
C LEU A 58 2.73 -0.90 -3.24
N PHE A 59 1.83 -0.77 -4.20
CA PHE A 59 0.91 0.36 -4.23
C PHE A 59 -0.40 -0.06 -3.56
N ILE A 60 -0.91 0.76 -2.65
CA ILE A 60 -2.16 0.49 -1.96
C ILE A 60 -3.10 1.64 -2.27
N GLY A 61 -4.20 1.34 -2.95
CA GLY A 61 -5.15 2.37 -3.32
C GLY A 61 -5.90 2.90 -2.12
N ILE A 62 -6.40 4.12 -2.27
CA ILE A 62 -7.06 4.78 -1.15
C ILE A 62 -8.29 3.98 -0.69
N SER A 63 -8.95 3.27 -1.59
CA SER A 63 -10.13 2.49 -1.21
C SER A 63 -9.76 1.27 -0.38
N GLN A 64 -8.49 0.89 -0.36
CA GLN A 64 -8.06 -0.25 0.42
C GLN A 64 -7.63 0.13 1.82
N ILE A 65 -7.57 1.43 2.10
CA ILE A 65 -7.21 1.89 3.43
C ILE A 65 -8.47 1.88 4.28
N VAL A 66 -8.46 1.08 5.32
CA VAL A 66 -9.63 0.89 6.15
C VAL A 66 -9.66 1.90 7.27
N LYS A 67 -8.53 2.17 7.85
CA LYS A 67 -8.49 3.07 8.98
C LYS A 67 -7.09 3.62 9.18
N VAL A 68 -7.00 4.89 9.53
CA VAL A 68 -5.74 5.48 9.89
C VAL A 68 -5.78 5.70 11.39
N GLY A 69 -4.98 4.96 12.11
CA GLY A 69 -4.93 5.06 13.55
C GLY A 69 -3.76 5.89 14.01
N GLU A 70 -3.53 5.86 15.29
CA GLU A 70 -2.46 6.65 15.85
C GLU A 70 -1.10 6.12 15.48
N ASP A 71 -0.92 4.82 15.52
CA ASP A 71 0.37 4.19 15.26
C ASP A 71 0.39 3.35 14.02
N ALA A 72 -0.75 3.13 13.40
CA ALA A 72 -0.81 2.20 12.28
C ALA A 72 -1.83 2.65 11.25
N VAL A 73 -1.61 2.24 10.02
CA VAL A 73 -2.56 2.41 8.95
C VAL A 73 -3.03 1.01 8.59
N LEU A 74 -4.33 0.77 8.72
CA LEU A 74 -4.89 -0.56 8.46
C LEU A 74 -5.44 -0.62 7.06
N VAL A 75 -5.04 -1.65 6.33
CA VAL A 75 -5.45 -1.82 4.95
C VAL A 75 -6.03 -3.20 4.74
N GLU A 76 -6.79 -3.37 3.68
CA GLU A 76 -7.35 -4.66 3.31
C GLU A 76 -6.81 -5.06 1.97
N LEU A 77 -5.91 -6.02 1.95
CA LEU A 77 -5.35 -6.54 0.71
C LEU A 77 -5.54 -8.05 0.72
N PHE A 78 -6.17 -8.56 -0.33
CA PHE A 78 -6.44 -9.99 -0.40
C PHE A 78 -5.43 -10.67 -1.31
N SER A 79 -4.88 -11.78 -0.86
CA SER A 79 -3.92 -12.49 -1.67
C SER A 79 -4.63 -13.10 -2.84
N ASN A 80 -3.96 -13.19 -3.97
CA ASN A 80 -4.57 -13.90 -5.07
C ASN A 80 -4.20 -15.36 -4.93
N ALA A 81 -4.72 -16.17 -5.80
CA ALA A 81 -4.51 -17.60 -5.71
C ALA A 81 -3.11 -18.00 -6.11
N ASN A 82 -2.39 -17.17 -6.80
CA ASN A 82 -1.06 -17.48 -7.26
C ASN A 82 -0.08 -17.19 -6.14
N PRO A 83 0.63 -18.20 -5.64
CA PRO A 83 1.52 -17.95 -4.53
C PRO A 83 2.68 -17.03 -4.85
N ASN A 84 2.95 -16.82 -6.12
CA ASN A 84 4.01 -15.93 -6.51
C ASN A 84 3.57 -14.49 -6.58
N GLN A 85 2.30 -14.23 -6.36
CA GLN A 85 1.79 -12.89 -6.33
C GLN A 85 1.09 -12.70 -5.02
N PRO A 86 1.72 -12.10 -4.07
CA PRO A 86 1.18 -12.03 -2.71
C PRO A 86 -0.17 -11.35 -2.62
N TYR A 87 -0.40 -10.34 -3.45
CA TYR A 87 -1.67 -9.63 -3.37
C TYR A 87 -2.20 -9.34 -4.74
N ILE A 88 -3.52 -9.23 -4.83
CA ILE A 88 -4.14 -8.76 -6.02
C ILE A 88 -4.06 -7.27 -5.94
N MET A 89 -3.34 -6.65 -6.81
CA MET A 89 -3.11 -5.28 -6.68
C MET A 89 -3.84 -4.47 -7.63
N GLY A 90 -4.28 -3.40 -7.17
CA GLY A 90 -4.82 -2.48 -8.06
C GLY A 90 -3.80 -1.90 -8.93
N VAL A 91 -2.62 -2.18 -8.62
CA VAL A 91 -1.60 -1.80 -9.42
C VAL A 91 -1.83 -2.07 -10.79
N ASN A 92 -2.40 -3.14 -11.06
CA ASN A 92 -2.62 -3.44 -12.37
C ASN A 92 -3.41 -2.47 -13.02
N SER A 93 -4.32 -1.99 -12.35
CA SER A 93 -5.20 -1.13 -13.00
C SER A 93 -4.51 0.10 -13.34
N LYS A 94 -3.53 0.44 -12.67
CA LYS A 94 -3.00 1.56 -13.00
C LYS A 94 -2.20 1.49 -14.09
N LYS A 95 -1.61 0.53 -14.29
CA LYS A 95 -0.80 0.51 -15.29
C LYS A 95 -1.38 0.65 -16.49
N LYS A 96 -2.36 0.21 -16.68
CA LYS A 96 -2.93 0.25 -17.84
C LYS A 96 -3.25 1.52 -18.27
N ASP A 97 -3.24 2.29 -17.58
CA ASP A 97 -3.58 3.49 -18.09
C ASP A 97 -2.59 4.06 -18.79
N LYS A 98 -2.07 3.74 -18.90
CA LYS A 98 -1.40 4.32 -19.57
C LYS A 98 -1.19 4.46 -20.14
#